data_ed04789e49e6f58d0055e9e40789512b
#
_entry.id   ed04789e49e6f58d0055e9e40789512b
#
_cell.length_a   1.000
_cell.length_b   1.000
_cell.length_c   1.000
_cell.angle_alpha   90.00
_cell.angle_beta   90.00
_cell.angle_gamma   90.00
#
_symmetry.space_group_name_H-M   'P 1'
#
loop_
_entity.id
_entity.type
_entity.pdbx_description
1 polymer ?
#
loop_
_entity_poly.entity_id
_entity_poly.type
_entity_poly.pdbx_seq_one_letter_code
_entity_poly.pdbx_strand_id
1 'polypeptide(L)'
;MPELIFKGKEFVYNHHLGVPFRPLVPHIKKSVGKPHLDGNLIIHGDNLHALKALLPMYAGKVDCVFIDPPYNTGSEGWSYNDNVNSPMIREWLSSNPVGIEDGLRHDKWCAMMYPRLRMLHELLGDAGSVWVTLDDNEIHRARAILDDIFGEQNFVANCIWHKNYSPKNTAQFFSEDHDYLLIYAKDKNVWRPNLLERTEEMEARYSNPDNDPRGSWKPGDLSARNYYGEGTYAITCPSGRGINGPPRGMYWRVSKTKFQELDKDGRIWWGEGGNNIPSIKRFLSEVKAGRVPQTIWEYDEVGHTQDAKKELLSILSFATSDEVFITPKPVALLAKVLDIAANENSIVLDSFAGSGTTAHAVLAANKKDGGNRKFILVECEDYADKLTAERVRRAIKGYGYEGTQREELLREKLNFTSLKKADKLLDRITGIENLEAHRFDNIKKEVKEGELIVTGEKNVKDHTEGLGGSFTYCTLGEPLDLDKLLTGESLPSFETLGSVLFHMATNEAFDATKLSEKDGIAYLGESACFHVWLIYKPDLEFLKSREAALTLARAKEFAEQKSHGKRHLVFAPARFVSQKMLNENDLPVEFAPLPFALYRIERG
;
A
#
# COMPACT_ATOMS: atom_id res chain seq x y z
N MET A 1 1.03 -25.50 -11.25
CA MET A 1 1.96 -24.36 -11.16
C MET A 1 3.33 -24.86 -10.76
N PRO A 2 4.43 -24.25 -11.20
CA PRO A 2 5.72 -24.52 -10.60
C PRO A 2 5.69 -24.08 -9.13
N GLU A 3 6.18 -24.92 -8.24
CA GLU A 3 6.22 -24.63 -6.80
C GLU A 3 7.61 -24.14 -6.41
N LEU A 4 7.70 -23.04 -5.66
CA LEU A 4 8.94 -22.59 -5.06
C LEU A 4 9.22 -23.46 -3.82
N ILE A 5 10.32 -24.22 -3.87
CA ILE A 5 10.83 -25.00 -2.74
C ILE A 5 12.02 -24.26 -2.17
N PHE A 6 11.98 -23.96 -0.88
CA PHE A 6 13.09 -23.38 -0.13
C PHE A 6 13.25 -24.12 1.19
N LYS A 7 14.44 -24.08 1.77
CA LYS A 7 14.71 -24.76 3.04
C LYS A 7 13.89 -24.14 4.16
N GLY A 8 13.10 -24.96 4.83
CA GLY A 8 12.23 -24.53 5.94
C GLY A 8 10.78 -24.23 5.54
N LYS A 9 10.40 -24.35 4.25
CA LYS A 9 9.01 -24.09 3.80
C LYS A 9 8.00 -24.90 4.60
N GLU A 10 8.25 -26.18 4.86
CA GLU A 10 7.38 -27.07 5.62
C GLU A 10 7.09 -26.59 7.05
N PHE A 11 8.01 -25.82 7.66
CA PHE A 11 7.84 -25.29 9.01
C PHE A 11 7.12 -23.94 9.04
N VAL A 12 7.26 -23.13 7.98
CA VAL A 12 6.66 -21.78 7.93
C VAL A 12 5.33 -21.75 7.19
N TYR A 13 4.98 -22.81 6.45
CA TYR A 13 3.76 -22.88 5.65
C TYR A 13 2.49 -22.57 6.47
N ASN A 14 2.38 -23.18 7.66
CA ASN A 14 1.28 -22.97 8.61
C ASN A 14 1.68 -22.16 9.86
N HIS A 15 2.88 -21.59 9.88
CA HIS A 15 3.39 -20.91 11.08
C HIS A 15 2.51 -19.73 11.50
N HIS A 16 1.95 -18.97 10.56
CA HIS A 16 1.02 -17.87 10.79
C HIS A 16 -0.19 -18.26 11.65
N LEU A 17 -0.63 -19.54 11.59
CA LEU A 17 -1.73 -20.05 12.41
C LEU A 17 -1.32 -20.21 13.87
N GLY A 18 -0.09 -20.66 14.13
CA GLY A 18 0.46 -20.91 15.47
C GLY A 18 1.03 -19.67 16.17
N VAL A 19 1.10 -18.52 15.52
CA VAL A 19 1.56 -17.27 16.15
C VAL A 19 0.61 -16.87 17.28
N PRO A 20 1.09 -16.69 18.51
CA PRO A 20 0.25 -16.31 19.63
C PRO A 20 -0.32 -14.91 19.44
N PHE A 21 -1.59 -14.74 19.79
CA PHE A 21 -2.23 -13.43 19.79
C PHE A 21 -1.66 -12.58 20.93
N ARG A 22 -1.30 -11.34 20.60
CA ARG A 22 -0.88 -10.30 21.56
C ARG A 22 -1.80 -9.09 21.41
N PRO A 23 -2.44 -8.60 22.49
CA PRO A 23 -3.29 -7.43 22.40
C PRO A 23 -2.46 -6.18 22.06
N LEU A 24 -3.05 -5.24 21.33
CA LEU A 24 -2.47 -3.92 21.13
C LEU A 24 -2.63 -3.07 22.38
N VAL A 25 -1.54 -2.48 22.87
CA VAL A 25 -1.52 -1.63 24.07
C VAL A 25 -1.28 -0.18 23.66
N PRO A 26 -2.32 0.70 23.72
CA PRO A 26 -2.20 2.11 23.36
C PRO A 26 -1.36 2.91 24.36
N HIS A 27 -0.53 3.82 23.87
CA HIS A 27 0.28 4.74 24.65
C HIS A 27 -0.17 6.20 24.47
N ILE A 28 -0.92 6.73 25.43
CA ILE A 28 -1.52 8.08 25.36
C ILE A 28 -0.45 9.17 25.09
N LYS A 29 0.69 9.12 25.77
CA LYS A 29 1.75 10.14 25.64
C LYS A 29 2.49 10.13 24.31
N LYS A 30 2.45 9.00 23.58
CA LYS A 30 3.11 8.82 22.28
C LYS A 30 2.14 9.03 21.12
N SER A 31 0.85 9.01 21.39
CA SER A 31 -0.22 9.22 20.42
C SER A 31 -0.47 10.70 20.12
N VAL A 32 -1.15 10.98 19.03
CA VAL A 32 -1.68 12.30 18.69
C VAL A 32 -3.20 12.21 18.68
N GLY A 33 -3.86 13.00 19.53
CA GLY A 33 -5.31 12.93 19.76
C GLY A 33 -5.69 11.90 20.82
N LYS A 34 -6.98 11.58 20.93
CA LYS A 34 -7.49 10.55 21.83
C LYS A 34 -7.21 9.15 21.26
N PRO A 35 -6.53 8.25 21.97
CA PRO A 35 -6.28 6.91 21.48
C PRO A 35 -7.56 6.12 21.22
N HIS A 36 -7.60 5.46 20.07
CA HIS A 36 -8.62 4.48 19.69
C HIS A 36 -8.05 3.52 18.63
N LEU A 37 -8.50 2.27 18.64
CA LEU A 37 -7.91 1.21 17.80
C LEU A 37 -8.53 1.10 16.40
N ASP A 38 -9.62 1.80 16.13
CA ASP A 38 -10.31 1.83 14.82
C ASP A 38 -9.87 3.01 13.93
N GLY A 39 -8.86 3.77 14.36
CA GLY A 39 -8.29 4.91 13.64
C GLY A 39 -6.94 4.60 12.97
N ASN A 40 -6.15 5.65 12.81
CA ASN A 40 -4.76 5.53 12.39
C ASN A 40 -3.92 4.88 13.49
N LEU A 41 -3.09 3.90 13.13
CA LEU A 41 -2.27 3.15 14.07
C LEU A 41 -0.79 3.20 13.69
N ILE A 42 0.07 3.32 14.71
CA ILE A 42 1.50 3.03 14.61
C ILE A 42 1.81 1.99 15.68
N ILE A 43 2.22 0.80 15.27
CA ILE A 43 2.45 -0.35 16.13
C ILE A 43 3.95 -0.63 16.20
N HIS A 44 4.54 -0.50 17.38
CA HIS A 44 5.93 -0.88 17.62
C HIS A 44 6.00 -2.33 18.09
N GLY A 45 6.65 -3.16 17.31
CA GLY A 45 6.88 -4.58 17.59
C GLY A 45 7.08 -5.40 16.32
N ASP A 46 7.44 -6.66 16.52
CA ASP A 46 7.58 -7.59 15.40
C ASP A 46 6.29 -7.65 14.56
N ASN A 47 6.45 -7.54 13.24
CA ASN A 47 5.33 -7.41 12.34
C ASN A 47 4.49 -8.70 12.22
N LEU A 48 5.06 -9.89 12.39
CA LEU A 48 4.29 -11.14 12.39
C LEU A 48 3.29 -11.17 13.57
N HIS A 49 3.73 -10.75 14.77
CA HIS A 49 2.86 -10.62 15.93
C HIS A 49 1.86 -9.46 15.80
N ALA A 50 2.29 -8.33 15.24
CA ALA A 50 1.41 -7.19 15.00
C ALA A 50 0.32 -7.50 13.98
N LEU A 51 0.64 -8.17 12.88
CA LEU A 51 -0.34 -8.64 11.89
C LEU A 51 -1.34 -9.61 12.51
N LYS A 52 -0.86 -10.53 13.38
CA LYS A 52 -1.77 -11.42 14.14
C LYS A 52 -2.71 -10.66 15.06
N ALA A 53 -2.20 -9.61 15.72
CA ALA A 53 -3.00 -8.75 16.59
C ALA A 53 -4.07 -7.94 15.84
N LEU A 54 -3.83 -7.62 14.57
CA LEU A 54 -4.77 -6.89 13.72
C LEU A 54 -5.90 -7.75 13.17
N LEU A 55 -5.70 -9.06 12.97
CA LEU A 55 -6.70 -9.95 12.37
C LEU A 55 -8.10 -9.84 13.00
N PRO A 56 -8.26 -9.84 14.34
CA PRO A 56 -9.60 -9.79 14.95
C PRO A 56 -10.42 -8.56 14.57
N MET A 57 -9.77 -7.45 14.22
CA MET A 57 -10.44 -6.19 13.89
C MET A 57 -10.43 -5.85 12.41
N TYR A 58 -9.41 -6.31 11.68
CA TYR A 58 -9.13 -5.86 10.32
C TYR A 58 -9.11 -6.96 9.26
N ALA A 59 -9.41 -8.24 9.59
CA ALA A 59 -9.52 -9.30 8.60
C ALA A 59 -10.53 -8.94 7.51
N GLY A 60 -10.10 -9.00 6.24
CA GLY A 60 -10.93 -8.66 5.09
C GLY A 60 -11.31 -7.18 4.94
N LYS A 61 -10.63 -6.25 5.65
CA LYS A 61 -10.97 -4.81 5.64
C LYS A 61 -9.90 -3.90 5.04
N VAL A 62 -8.69 -4.38 4.85
CA VAL A 62 -7.58 -3.57 4.31
C VAL A 62 -7.72 -3.45 2.80
N ASP A 63 -7.67 -2.23 2.28
CA ASP A 63 -7.83 -1.97 0.84
C ASP A 63 -6.50 -1.96 0.09
N CYS A 64 -5.46 -1.43 0.72
CA CYS A 64 -4.14 -1.33 0.14
C CYS A 64 -3.08 -1.75 1.15
N VAL A 65 -2.27 -2.74 0.80
CA VAL A 65 -1.05 -3.08 1.51
C VAL A 65 0.13 -2.59 0.69
N PHE A 66 0.96 -1.74 1.26
CA PHE A 66 2.25 -1.37 0.70
C PHE A 66 3.33 -1.84 1.65
N ILE A 67 4.34 -2.56 1.17
CA ILE A 67 5.47 -3.01 1.98
C ILE A 67 6.79 -2.81 1.25
N ASP A 68 7.80 -2.44 2.04
CA ASP A 68 9.20 -2.29 1.63
C ASP A 68 10.08 -3.20 2.50
N PRO A 69 10.04 -4.53 2.28
CA PRO A 69 10.77 -5.48 3.09
C PRO A 69 12.28 -5.38 2.84
N PRO A 70 13.14 -5.98 3.70
CA PRO A 70 14.57 -6.07 3.44
C PRO A 70 14.86 -6.66 2.06
N TYR A 71 15.74 -6.02 1.28
CA TYR A 71 16.08 -6.44 -0.09
C TYR A 71 17.06 -7.62 -0.14
N ASN A 72 17.59 -8.00 1.03
CA ASN A 72 18.52 -9.13 1.16
C ASN A 72 19.82 -8.97 0.37
N THR A 73 20.31 -7.73 0.27
CA THR A 73 21.56 -7.39 -0.44
C THR A 73 22.79 -7.98 0.25
N GLY A 74 22.64 -8.46 1.48
CA GLY A 74 23.71 -9.00 2.32
C GLY A 74 24.46 -7.96 3.15
N SER A 75 24.07 -6.67 3.06
CA SER A 75 24.65 -5.57 3.84
C SER A 75 23.70 -5.00 4.90
N GLU A 76 22.45 -5.48 4.94
CA GLU A 76 21.38 -4.90 5.76
C GLU A 76 21.39 -5.36 7.22
N GLY A 77 22.12 -6.42 7.55
CA GLY A 77 22.29 -6.90 8.93
C GLY A 77 21.02 -7.37 9.64
N TRP A 78 19.92 -7.62 8.91
CA TRP A 78 18.68 -8.10 9.48
C TRP A 78 18.81 -9.54 10.01
N SER A 79 18.12 -9.86 11.10
CA SER A 79 18.06 -11.19 11.69
C SER A 79 16.62 -11.67 11.77
N TYR A 80 16.44 -12.97 11.60
CA TYR A 80 15.12 -13.62 11.62
C TYR A 80 14.96 -14.44 12.91
N ASN A 81 13.95 -14.14 13.73
CA ASN A 81 13.71 -14.84 15.00
C ASN A 81 12.21 -15.00 15.29
N ASP A 82 11.46 -15.69 14.41
CA ASP A 82 10.02 -15.88 14.58
C ASP A 82 9.63 -17.09 15.46
N ASN A 83 10.50 -17.61 16.31
CA ASN A 83 10.18 -18.72 17.23
C ASN A 83 9.46 -19.92 16.57
N VAL A 84 9.88 -20.30 15.37
CA VAL A 84 9.34 -21.47 14.67
C VAL A 84 9.47 -22.73 15.52
N ASN A 85 8.42 -23.56 15.60
CA ASN A 85 8.31 -24.72 16.51
C ASN A 85 9.26 -25.90 16.21
N SER A 86 10.44 -25.66 15.68
CA SER A 86 11.50 -26.65 15.51
C SER A 86 12.80 -26.12 16.12
N PRO A 87 13.38 -26.76 17.15
CA PRO A 87 14.63 -26.31 17.74
C PRO A 87 15.77 -26.15 16.73
N MET A 88 15.86 -27.08 15.79
CA MET A 88 16.89 -27.10 14.75
C MET A 88 16.71 -25.97 13.72
N ILE A 89 15.47 -25.65 13.35
CA ILE A 89 15.14 -24.55 12.45
C ILE A 89 15.29 -23.20 13.17
N ARG A 90 14.93 -23.12 14.45
CA ARG A 90 15.09 -21.93 15.28
C ARG A 90 16.56 -21.53 15.39
N GLU A 91 17.45 -22.50 15.67
CA GLU A 91 18.90 -22.27 15.71
C GLU A 91 19.43 -21.81 14.35
N TRP A 92 18.97 -22.43 13.26
CA TRP A 92 19.34 -22.04 11.90
C TRP A 92 18.85 -20.64 11.51
N LEU A 93 17.61 -20.28 11.83
CA LEU A 93 17.04 -18.96 11.53
C LEU A 93 17.63 -17.85 12.39
N SER A 94 17.95 -18.11 13.66
CA SER A 94 18.48 -17.14 14.62
C SER A 94 20.01 -17.00 14.58
N SER A 95 20.72 -17.93 13.93
CA SER A 95 22.18 -17.89 13.85
C SER A 95 22.66 -16.86 12.84
N ASN A 96 23.19 -15.75 13.35
CA ASN A 96 23.86 -14.65 12.66
C ASN A 96 23.00 -13.76 11.76
N PRO A 97 23.31 -12.45 11.69
CA PRO A 97 22.74 -11.55 10.68
C PRO A 97 23.00 -12.11 9.29
N VAL A 98 22.03 -11.99 8.40
CA VAL A 98 22.13 -12.49 7.03
C VAL A 98 23.17 -11.67 6.26
N GLY A 99 24.31 -12.30 5.93
CA GLY A 99 25.40 -11.68 5.17
C GLY A 99 25.53 -12.25 3.77
N ILE A 100 26.37 -11.61 2.93
CA ILE A 100 26.63 -12.04 1.54
C ILE A 100 27.15 -13.48 1.48
N GLU A 101 27.94 -13.90 2.48
CA GLU A 101 28.53 -15.23 2.55
C GLU A 101 27.57 -16.32 3.05
N ASP A 102 26.36 -15.94 3.50
CA ASP A 102 25.33 -16.90 3.92
C ASP A 102 24.67 -17.54 2.69
N GLY A 103 25.11 -18.75 2.35
CA GLY A 103 24.55 -19.53 1.23
C GLY A 103 23.06 -19.85 1.34
N LEU A 104 22.44 -19.61 2.50
CA LEU A 104 21.01 -19.84 2.77
C LEU A 104 20.23 -18.52 2.98
N ARG A 105 20.84 -17.38 2.69
CA ARG A 105 20.20 -16.07 2.91
C ARG A 105 18.83 -15.94 2.22
N HIS A 106 18.72 -16.47 1.02
CA HIS A 106 17.47 -16.44 0.24
C HIS A 106 16.38 -17.34 0.84
N ASP A 107 16.75 -18.51 1.36
CA ASP A 107 15.81 -19.39 2.07
C ASP A 107 15.31 -18.75 3.37
N LYS A 108 16.21 -18.09 4.12
CA LYS A 108 15.85 -17.33 5.32
C LYS A 108 14.89 -16.19 5.01
N TRP A 109 15.16 -15.45 3.94
CA TRP A 109 14.27 -14.38 3.47
C TRP A 109 12.89 -14.92 3.10
N CYS A 110 12.82 -16.02 2.34
CA CYS A 110 11.56 -16.67 2.00
C CYS A 110 10.81 -17.15 3.25
N ALA A 111 11.53 -17.74 4.22
CA ALA A 111 10.95 -18.21 5.47
C ALA A 111 10.39 -17.07 6.34
N MET A 112 11.06 -15.91 6.35
CA MET A 112 10.57 -14.70 7.03
C MET A 112 9.31 -14.13 6.34
N MET A 113 9.34 -14.01 5.02
CA MET A 113 8.26 -13.34 4.28
C MET A 113 6.98 -14.18 4.18
N TYR A 114 7.10 -15.49 4.06
CA TYR A 114 5.96 -16.37 3.78
C TYR A 114 4.80 -16.23 4.79
N PRO A 115 5.01 -16.37 6.11
CA PRO A 115 3.92 -16.23 7.09
C PRO A 115 3.36 -14.81 7.16
N ARG A 116 4.19 -13.78 6.90
CA ARG A 116 3.77 -12.37 6.86
C ARG A 116 2.85 -12.10 5.67
N LEU A 117 3.23 -12.58 4.49
CA LEU A 117 2.41 -12.43 3.29
C LEU A 117 1.08 -13.20 3.41
N ARG A 118 1.05 -14.36 4.10
CA ARG A 118 -0.19 -15.07 4.44
C ARG A 118 -1.13 -14.20 5.27
N MET A 119 -0.63 -13.58 6.35
CA MET A 119 -1.46 -12.71 7.20
C MET A 119 -1.91 -11.44 6.47
N LEU A 120 -1.05 -10.85 5.64
CA LEU A 120 -1.43 -9.71 4.81
C LEU A 120 -2.55 -10.07 3.83
N HIS A 121 -2.52 -11.27 3.26
CA HIS A 121 -3.60 -11.79 2.43
C HIS A 121 -4.92 -11.94 3.21
N GLU A 122 -4.87 -12.41 4.47
CA GLU A 122 -6.07 -12.52 5.33
C GLU A 122 -6.64 -11.13 5.70
N LEU A 123 -5.78 -10.12 5.91
CA LEU A 123 -6.19 -8.75 6.23
C LEU A 123 -6.82 -8.01 5.04
N LEU A 124 -6.38 -8.32 3.80
CA LEU A 124 -6.91 -7.68 2.60
C LEU A 124 -8.40 -8.01 2.39
N GLY A 125 -9.18 -7.00 2.02
CA GLY A 125 -10.52 -7.17 1.48
C GLY A 125 -10.50 -7.71 0.06
N ASP A 126 -11.62 -8.25 -0.45
CA ASP A 126 -11.69 -8.86 -1.78
C ASP A 126 -11.32 -7.89 -2.90
N ALA A 127 -11.63 -6.60 -2.75
CA ALA A 127 -11.23 -5.52 -3.65
C ALA A 127 -9.88 -4.89 -3.27
N GLY A 128 -9.10 -5.49 -2.38
CA GLY A 128 -7.80 -5.00 -1.94
C GLY A 128 -6.64 -5.45 -2.81
N SER A 129 -5.50 -4.78 -2.65
CA SER A 129 -4.26 -5.10 -3.37
C SER A 129 -3.02 -4.97 -2.49
N VAL A 130 -1.99 -5.77 -2.81
CA VAL A 130 -0.66 -5.71 -2.19
C VAL A 130 0.37 -5.20 -3.18
N TRP A 131 1.25 -4.33 -2.70
CA TRP A 131 2.31 -3.64 -3.42
C TRP A 131 3.62 -3.87 -2.69
N VAL A 132 4.57 -4.52 -3.32
CA VAL A 132 5.85 -4.91 -2.71
C VAL A 132 7.00 -4.28 -3.50
N THR A 133 7.81 -3.44 -2.85
CA THR A 133 9.04 -2.91 -3.45
C THR A 133 10.19 -3.87 -3.24
N LEU A 134 10.96 -4.16 -4.27
CA LEU A 134 12.14 -5.01 -4.23
C LEU A 134 13.09 -4.67 -5.39
N ASP A 135 14.36 -5.08 -5.24
CA ASP A 135 15.34 -5.11 -6.32
C ASP A 135 15.50 -6.53 -6.93
N ASP A 136 16.49 -6.72 -7.77
CA ASP A 136 16.78 -7.99 -8.44
C ASP A 136 17.18 -9.13 -7.49
N ASN A 137 17.56 -8.84 -6.24
CA ASN A 137 17.97 -9.89 -5.30
C ASN A 137 16.81 -10.85 -4.97
N GLU A 138 15.60 -10.33 -4.71
CA GLU A 138 14.49 -11.17 -4.24
C GLU A 138 13.19 -11.05 -5.03
N ILE A 139 13.09 -10.16 -6.04
CA ILE A 139 11.85 -9.97 -6.80
C ILE A 139 11.27 -11.27 -7.40
N HIS A 140 12.12 -12.13 -7.90
CA HIS A 140 11.73 -13.38 -8.55
C HIS A 140 11.22 -14.43 -7.55
N ARG A 141 11.77 -14.45 -6.31
CA ARG A 141 11.29 -15.33 -5.22
C ARG A 141 10.00 -14.78 -4.61
N ALA A 142 9.94 -13.46 -4.38
CA ALA A 142 8.72 -12.79 -3.95
C ALA A 142 7.56 -13.08 -4.89
N ARG A 143 7.81 -13.01 -6.21
CA ARG A 143 6.82 -13.36 -7.23
C ARG A 143 6.30 -14.79 -7.05
N ALA A 144 7.18 -15.76 -6.87
CA ALA A 144 6.78 -17.16 -6.70
C ALA A 144 6.01 -17.41 -5.38
N ILE A 145 6.39 -16.73 -4.28
CA ILE A 145 5.65 -16.81 -3.01
C ILE A 145 4.26 -16.18 -3.16
N LEU A 146 4.15 -15.04 -3.83
CA LEU A 146 2.87 -14.38 -4.05
C LEU A 146 1.97 -15.17 -5.00
N ASP A 147 2.53 -15.84 -6.02
CA ASP A 147 1.78 -16.78 -6.87
C ASP A 147 1.21 -17.96 -6.04
N ASP A 148 1.97 -18.45 -5.04
CA ASP A 148 1.52 -19.53 -4.13
C ASP A 148 0.39 -19.08 -3.18
N ILE A 149 0.48 -17.85 -2.67
CA ILE A 149 -0.45 -17.30 -1.67
C ILE A 149 -1.70 -16.68 -2.30
N PHE A 150 -1.54 -15.85 -3.32
CA PHE A 150 -2.61 -15.07 -3.97
C PHE A 150 -3.18 -15.79 -5.20
N GLY A 151 -2.42 -16.70 -5.79
CA GLY A 151 -2.72 -17.32 -7.08
C GLY A 151 -2.18 -16.49 -8.25
N GLU A 152 -1.58 -17.17 -9.24
CA GLU A 152 -1.00 -16.56 -10.45
C GLU A 152 -2.01 -15.66 -11.21
N GLN A 153 -3.29 -16.06 -11.24
CA GLN A 153 -4.37 -15.30 -11.91
C GLN A 153 -4.59 -13.93 -11.30
N ASN A 154 -4.20 -13.70 -10.05
CA ASN A 154 -4.36 -12.45 -9.33
C ASN A 154 -3.15 -11.51 -9.46
N PHE A 155 -2.13 -11.91 -10.19
CA PHE A 155 -1.06 -11.00 -10.58
C PHE A 155 -1.59 -9.86 -11.43
N VAL A 156 -1.26 -8.62 -11.05
CA VAL A 156 -1.68 -7.40 -11.74
C VAL A 156 -0.58 -6.90 -12.66
N ALA A 157 0.54 -6.51 -12.09
CA ALA A 157 1.67 -5.94 -12.83
C ALA A 157 2.97 -6.02 -12.02
N ASN A 158 4.09 -5.84 -12.72
CA ASN A 158 5.37 -5.49 -12.15
C ASN A 158 5.75 -4.12 -12.71
N CYS A 159 5.73 -3.09 -11.88
CA CYS A 159 6.10 -1.73 -12.27
C CYS A 159 7.59 -1.51 -12.01
N ILE A 160 8.21 -0.69 -12.84
CA ILE A 160 9.61 -0.28 -12.72
C ILE A 160 9.63 1.14 -12.16
N TRP A 161 10.25 1.33 -11.00
CA TRP A 161 10.52 2.63 -10.43
C TRP A 161 11.97 3.05 -10.73
N HIS A 162 12.15 4.07 -11.52
CA HIS A 162 13.45 4.69 -11.81
C HIS A 162 13.90 5.48 -10.57
N LYS A 163 14.70 4.82 -9.71
CA LYS A 163 15.05 5.33 -8.36
C LYS A 163 16.29 6.22 -8.31
N ASN A 164 17.14 6.18 -9.34
CA ASN A 164 18.42 6.90 -9.38
C ASN A 164 18.44 7.89 -10.53
N TYR A 165 18.75 9.15 -10.23
CA TYR A 165 18.91 10.20 -11.25
C TYR A 165 20.16 10.02 -12.13
N SER A 166 21.28 9.60 -11.53
CA SER A 166 22.56 9.50 -12.23
C SER A 166 23.08 8.07 -12.22
N PRO A 167 23.53 7.55 -13.36
CA PRO A 167 24.12 6.21 -13.42
C PRO A 167 25.41 6.13 -12.61
N LYS A 168 25.68 4.97 -12.03
CA LYS A 168 26.90 4.67 -11.27
C LYS A 168 28.03 4.30 -12.23
N ASN A 169 28.88 5.27 -12.60
CA ASN A 169 30.03 5.04 -13.49
C ASN A 169 31.08 4.08 -12.93
N THR A 170 31.02 3.76 -11.64
CA THR A 170 31.91 2.77 -10.97
C THR A 170 31.34 1.36 -10.99
N ALA A 171 30.14 1.15 -11.55
CA ALA A 171 29.55 -0.17 -11.66
C ALA A 171 30.38 -1.06 -12.61
N GLN A 172 30.67 -2.30 -12.19
CA GLN A 172 31.48 -3.24 -12.95
C GLN A 172 30.76 -3.72 -14.23
N PHE A 173 29.43 -3.84 -14.19
CA PHE A 173 28.61 -4.32 -15.30
C PHE A 173 27.58 -3.27 -15.70
N PHE A 174 26.44 -3.21 -15.03
CA PHE A 174 25.37 -2.26 -15.27
C PHE A 174 25.14 -1.38 -14.05
N SER A 175 24.74 -0.12 -14.29
CA SER A 175 24.20 0.73 -13.23
C SER A 175 22.79 0.24 -12.89
N GLU A 176 22.56 -0.06 -11.63
CA GLU A 176 21.24 -0.46 -11.13
C GLU A 176 20.45 0.81 -10.80
N ASP A 177 19.62 1.24 -11.75
CA ASP A 177 18.94 2.53 -11.68
C ASP A 177 17.48 2.43 -11.27
N HIS A 178 16.95 1.20 -11.06
CA HIS A 178 15.54 0.96 -10.75
C HIS A 178 15.32 -0.05 -9.63
N ASP A 179 14.14 0.01 -9.05
CA ASP A 179 13.52 -1.05 -8.26
C ASP A 179 12.19 -1.46 -8.91
N TYR A 180 11.64 -2.55 -8.43
CA TYR A 180 10.36 -3.09 -8.87
C TYR A 180 9.27 -2.80 -7.84
N LEU A 181 8.03 -2.61 -8.33
CA LEU A 181 6.82 -2.69 -7.53
C LEU A 181 6.00 -3.87 -8.04
N LEU A 182 5.99 -4.93 -7.28
CA LEU A 182 5.23 -6.15 -7.57
C LEU A 182 3.82 -6.02 -7.02
N ILE A 183 2.80 -6.19 -7.89
CA ILE A 183 1.41 -5.87 -7.57
C ILE A 183 0.53 -7.11 -7.74
N TYR A 184 -0.20 -7.46 -6.68
CA TYR A 184 -1.26 -8.48 -6.70
C TYR A 184 -2.56 -7.90 -6.17
N ALA A 185 -3.66 -8.29 -6.77
CA ALA A 185 -4.99 -8.12 -6.18
C ALA A 185 -5.32 -9.32 -5.30
N LYS A 186 -6.18 -9.15 -4.30
CA LYS A 186 -6.75 -10.31 -3.58
C LYS A 186 -7.65 -11.11 -4.51
N ASP A 187 -8.55 -10.44 -5.22
CA ASP A 187 -9.31 -10.98 -6.35
C ASP A 187 -9.29 -10.01 -7.52
N LYS A 188 -8.56 -10.37 -8.58
CA LYS A 188 -8.43 -9.54 -9.79
C LYS A 188 -9.75 -9.39 -10.57
N ASN A 189 -10.75 -10.23 -10.32
CA ASN A 189 -12.06 -10.08 -10.94
C ASN A 189 -12.84 -8.92 -10.33
N VAL A 190 -12.61 -8.61 -9.06
CA VAL A 190 -13.25 -7.53 -8.30
C VAL A 190 -12.41 -6.26 -8.31
N TRP A 191 -11.10 -6.38 -8.04
CA TRP A 191 -10.19 -5.24 -7.98
C TRP A 191 -10.02 -4.55 -9.34
N ARG A 192 -9.99 -3.23 -9.33
CA ARG A 192 -9.65 -2.41 -10.51
C ARG A 192 -8.80 -1.23 -10.08
N PRO A 193 -7.77 -0.86 -10.86
CA PRO A 193 -7.01 0.35 -10.59
C PRO A 193 -7.88 1.58 -10.83
N ASN A 194 -7.74 2.59 -9.99
CA ASN A 194 -8.28 3.91 -10.27
C ASN A 194 -7.57 4.48 -11.51
N LEU A 195 -8.30 5.30 -12.26
CA LEU A 195 -7.71 6.03 -13.37
C LEU A 195 -6.98 7.26 -12.82
N LEU A 196 -5.75 7.47 -13.28
CA LEU A 196 -5.00 8.67 -12.96
C LEU A 196 -5.55 9.87 -13.74
N GLU A 197 -5.37 11.06 -13.21
CA GLU A 197 -5.72 12.29 -13.90
C GLU A 197 -4.99 12.40 -15.26
N ARG A 198 -5.62 13.04 -16.21
CA ARG A 198 -4.98 13.32 -17.51
C ARG A 198 -3.95 14.42 -17.32
N THR A 199 -2.86 14.34 -18.07
CA THR A 199 -1.89 15.43 -18.12
C THR A 199 -2.42 16.57 -18.99
N GLU A 200 -1.95 17.80 -18.71
CA GLU A 200 -2.28 18.97 -19.52
C GLU A 200 -1.95 18.76 -21.00
N GLU A 201 -0.85 18.08 -21.31
CA GLU A 201 -0.49 17.72 -22.68
C GLU A 201 -1.51 16.78 -23.36
N MET A 202 -2.11 15.87 -22.58
CA MET A 202 -3.16 14.98 -23.09
C MET A 202 -4.45 15.74 -23.38
N GLU A 203 -4.78 16.72 -22.56
CA GLU A 203 -5.95 17.58 -22.74
C GLU A 203 -5.74 18.60 -23.86
N ALA A 204 -4.55 19.17 -23.97
CA ALA A 204 -4.19 20.09 -25.07
C ALA A 204 -4.30 19.49 -26.48
N ARG A 205 -4.34 18.15 -26.59
CA ARG A 205 -4.58 17.45 -27.86
C ARG A 205 -6.04 17.51 -28.32
N TYR A 206 -6.95 17.99 -27.47
CA TYR A 206 -8.37 18.13 -27.80
C TYR A 206 -8.66 19.58 -28.11
N SER A 207 -9.23 19.82 -29.27
CA SER A 207 -9.67 21.13 -29.73
C SER A 207 -11.03 21.04 -30.41
N ASN A 208 -11.67 22.16 -30.70
CA ASN A 208 -12.95 22.17 -31.39
C ASN A 208 -12.90 23.16 -32.57
N PRO A 209 -12.10 22.86 -33.63
CA PRO A 209 -11.87 23.79 -34.73
C PRO A 209 -13.10 24.02 -35.61
N ASP A 210 -14.07 23.13 -35.59
CA ASP A 210 -15.29 23.16 -36.36
C ASP A 210 -16.55 23.47 -35.56
N ASN A 211 -16.40 23.89 -34.28
CA ASN A 211 -17.49 24.21 -33.37
C ASN A 211 -18.53 23.09 -33.22
N ASP A 212 -18.07 21.84 -33.19
CA ASP A 212 -18.95 20.68 -32.99
C ASP A 212 -19.69 20.79 -31.66
N PRO A 213 -21.03 20.65 -31.60
CA PRO A 213 -21.81 20.84 -30.37
C PRO A 213 -21.49 19.82 -29.27
N ARG A 214 -20.84 18.70 -29.58
CA ARG A 214 -20.38 17.67 -28.60
C ARG A 214 -19.12 18.09 -27.86
N GLY A 215 -18.50 19.22 -28.23
CA GLY A 215 -17.34 19.79 -27.54
C GLY A 215 -16.01 19.42 -28.20
N SER A 216 -14.92 19.57 -27.42
CA SER A 216 -13.56 19.33 -27.91
C SER A 216 -13.31 17.87 -28.26
N TRP A 217 -12.57 17.65 -29.34
CA TRP A 217 -12.22 16.34 -29.88
C TRP A 217 -10.78 16.32 -30.40
N LYS A 218 -10.24 15.11 -30.59
CA LYS A 218 -8.96 14.90 -31.28
C LYS A 218 -9.14 13.96 -32.47
N PRO A 219 -8.31 14.11 -33.54
CA PRO A 219 -8.35 13.19 -34.69
C PRO A 219 -7.87 11.80 -34.27
N GLY A 220 -8.60 10.80 -34.69
CA GLY A 220 -8.24 9.39 -34.58
C GLY A 220 -8.07 8.76 -35.96
N ASP A 221 -7.09 7.85 -36.10
CA ASP A 221 -6.82 7.18 -37.36
C ASP A 221 -7.97 6.29 -37.79
N LEU A 222 -8.44 6.53 -39.01
CA LEU A 222 -9.45 5.71 -39.69
C LEU A 222 -8.85 4.52 -40.44
N SER A 223 -7.52 4.46 -40.62
CA SER A 223 -6.82 3.38 -41.29
C SER A 223 -5.83 2.68 -40.36
N ALA A 224 -5.58 1.38 -40.60
CA ALA A 224 -4.61 0.58 -39.87
C ALA A 224 -3.98 -0.48 -40.78
N ARG A 225 -2.82 -1.03 -40.36
CA ARG A 225 -2.15 -2.11 -41.10
C ARG A 225 -2.82 -3.48 -40.91
N ASN A 226 -3.68 -3.63 -39.90
CA ASN A 226 -4.40 -4.88 -39.66
C ASN A 226 -5.35 -5.15 -40.82
N TYR A 227 -5.27 -6.36 -41.39
CA TYR A 227 -6.13 -6.77 -42.51
C TYR A 227 -7.62 -6.67 -42.13
N TYR A 228 -8.38 -5.99 -42.98
CA TYR A 228 -9.84 -5.91 -42.89
C TYR A 228 -10.41 -5.93 -44.30
N GLY A 229 -11.05 -7.05 -44.71
CA GLY A 229 -11.47 -7.28 -46.07
C GLY A 229 -12.45 -6.25 -46.65
N GLU A 230 -13.33 -5.69 -45.79
CA GLU A 230 -14.26 -4.62 -46.18
C GLU A 230 -13.63 -3.21 -46.13
N GLY A 231 -12.36 -3.08 -45.75
CA GLY A 231 -11.68 -1.81 -45.54
C GLY A 231 -10.92 -1.27 -46.75
N THR A 232 -11.28 -1.63 -47.99
CA THR A 232 -10.56 -1.24 -49.22
C THR A 232 -11.34 -0.31 -50.16
N TYR A 233 -12.50 0.18 -49.70
CA TYR A 233 -13.41 0.99 -50.52
C TYR A 233 -12.89 2.41 -50.79
N ALA A 234 -13.32 2.97 -51.93
CA ALA A 234 -13.12 4.37 -52.29
C ALA A 234 -14.12 5.30 -51.57
N ILE A 235 -13.67 6.52 -51.27
CA ILE A 235 -14.46 7.57 -50.61
C ILE A 235 -14.30 8.88 -51.37
N THR A 236 -15.27 9.80 -51.23
CA THR A 236 -15.21 11.12 -51.82
C THR A 236 -15.21 12.18 -50.75
N CYS A 237 -14.25 13.10 -50.77
CA CYS A 237 -14.17 14.24 -49.87
C CYS A 237 -15.33 15.23 -50.10
N PRO A 238 -15.71 16.03 -49.11
CA PRO A 238 -16.68 17.13 -49.32
C PRO A 238 -16.28 18.11 -50.43
N SER A 239 -14.99 18.29 -50.69
CA SER A 239 -14.44 19.08 -51.79
C SER A 239 -14.67 18.48 -53.18
N GLY A 240 -15.21 17.24 -53.30
CA GLY A 240 -15.34 16.49 -54.55
C GLY A 240 -14.12 15.64 -54.91
N ARG A 241 -13.02 15.69 -54.17
CA ARG A 241 -11.84 14.85 -54.41
C ARG A 241 -12.14 13.39 -54.09
N GLY A 242 -11.86 12.50 -55.04
CA GLY A 242 -11.91 11.06 -54.85
C GLY A 242 -10.63 10.54 -54.16
N ILE A 243 -10.80 9.65 -53.19
CA ILE A 243 -9.75 8.85 -52.57
C ILE A 243 -10.05 7.39 -52.92
N ASN A 244 -9.22 6.76 -53.78
CA ASN A 244 -9.48 5.43 -54.32
C ASN A 244 -9.42 4.29 -53.28
N GLY A 245 -8.94 4.55 -52.07
CA GLY A 245 -8.84 3.58 -50.97
C GLY A 245 -8.00 4.11 -49.82
N PRO A 246 -7.75 3.28 -48.79
CA PRO A 246 -6.87 3.65 -47.69
C PRO A 246 -5.44 3.87 -48.16
N PRO A 247 -4.55 4.48 -47.35
CA PRO A 247 -3.14 4.60 -47.64
C PRO A 247 -2.49 3.24 -47.96
N ARG A 248 -1.47 3.24 -48.82
CA ARG A 248 -0.82 2.00 -49.29
C ARG A 248 -0.38 1.12 -48.11
N GLY A 249 -0.79 -0.15 -48.12
CA GLY A 249 -0.49 -1.13 -47.07
C GLY A 249 -1.37 -0.99 -45.84
N MET A 250 -2.47 -0.25 -45.92
CA MET A 250 -3.44 -0.08 -44.84
C MET A 250 -4.86 -0.45 -45.31
N TYR A 251 -5.75 -0.58 -44.32
CA TYR A 251 -7.18 -0.84 -44.49
C TYR A 251 -7.97 0.18 -43.66
N TRP A 252 -9.13 0.62 -44.16
CA TRP A 252 -10.06 1.37 -43.32
C TRP A 252 -10.52 0.50 -42.17
N ARG A 253 -10.59 1.07 -40.97
CA ARG A 253 -10.96 0.35 -39.72
C ARG A 253 -12.46 0.03 -39.62
N VAL A 254 -13.25 0.57 -40.47
CA VAL A 254 -14.72 0.43 -40.48
C VAL A 254 -15.21 0.04 -41.88
N SER A 255 -16.37 -0.62 -41.98
CA SER A 255 -17.01 -0.91 -43.23
C SER A 255 -17.49 0.37 -43.93
N LYS A 256 -17.76 0.31 -45.22
CA LYS A 256 -18.26 1.46 -46.00
C LYS A 256 -19.57 2.00 -45.42
N THR A 257 -20.48 1.15 -45.01
CA THR A 257 -21.74 1.53 -44.37
C THR A 257 -21.50 2.29 -43.10
N LYS A 258 -20.63 1.75 -42.22
CA LYS A 258 -20.27 2.41 -40.94
C LYS A 258 -19.58 3.75 -41.16
N PHE A 259 -18.74 3.86 -42.17
CA PHE A 259 -18.12 5.13 -42.55
C PHE A 259 -19.17 6.18 -42.93
N GLN A 260 -20.14 5.80 -43.73
CA GLN A 260 -21.23 6.71 -44.16
C GLN A 260 -22.10 7.15 -42.98
N GLU A 261 -22.37 6.26 -42.03
CA GLU A 261 -23.09 6.62 -40.80
C GLU A 261 -22.30 7.66 -39.99
N LEU A 262 -20.99 7.44 -39.81
CA LEU A 262 -20.09 8.35 -39.06
C LEU A 262 -19.97 9.72 -39.77
N ASP A 263 -19.91 9.72 -41.07
CA ASP A 263 -19.84 10.95 -41.89
C ASP A 263 -21.13 11.75 -41.78
N LYS A 264 -22.29 11.08 -41.92
CA LYS A 264 -23.60 11.69 -41.73
C LYS A 264 -23.81 12.25 -40.32
N ASP A 265 -23.24 11.60 -39.32
CA ASP A 265 -23.24 12.05 -37.90
C ASP A 265 -22.21 13.16 -37.64
N GLY A 266 -21.50 13.64 -38.68
CA GLY A 266 -20.47 14.68 -38.54
C GLY A 266 -19.23 14.24 -37.76
N ARG A 267 -19.00 12.93 -37.60
CA ARG A 267 -17.85 12.37 -36.85
C ARG A 267 -16.59 12.20 -37.69
N ILE A 268 -16.70 12.44 -39.00
CA ILE A 268 -15.55 12.40 -39.91
C ILE A 268 -15.00 13.81 -40.07
N TRP A 269 -13.72 13.97 -39.78
CA TRP A 269 -12.99 15.21 -40.00
C TRP A 269 -12.19 15.14 -41.29
N TRP A 270 -12.50 16.03 -42.22
CA TRP A 270 -11.90 16.12 -43.55
C TRP A 270 -10.82 17.21 -43.65
N GLY A 271 -10.39 17.81 -42.51
CA GLY A 271 -9.58 19.01 -42.45
C GLY A 271 -10.41 20.28 -42.72
N GLU A 272 -9.84 21.45 -42.41
CA GLU A 272 -10.52 22.75 -42.56
C GLU A 272 -11.04 22.99 -43.98
N GLY A 273 -10.29 22.55 -44.98
CA GLY A 273 -10.67 22.68 -46.41
C GLY A 273 -11.53 21.53 -46.93
N GLY A 274 -11.94 20.56 -46.11
CA GLY A 274 -12.75 19.41 -46.53
C GLY A 274 -12.08 18.49 -47.57
N ASN A 275 -10.75 18.44 -47.61
CA ASN A 275 -9.98 17.77 -48.68
C ASN A 275 -8.90 16.80 -48.19
N ASN A 276 -8.78 16.60 -46.89
CA ASN A 276 -7.76 15.73 -46.30
C ASN A 276 -8.18 14.26 -46.30
N ILE A 277 -7.22 13.36 -46.03
CA ILE A 277 -7.52 11.98 -45.66
C ILE A 277 -8.36 12.03 -44.39
N PRO A 278 -9.51 11.32 -44.33
CA PRO A 278 -10.43 11.45 -43.22
C PRO A 278 -9.85 10.87 -41.91
N SER A 279 -10.16 11.52 -40.82
CA SER A 279 -9.96 11.02 -39.48
C SER A 279 -11.28 11.00 -38.71
N ILE A 280 -11.39 10.14 -37.69
CA ILE A 280 -12.57 10.12 -36.84
C ILE A 280 -12.40 11.09 -35.68
N LYS A 281 -13.41 11.91 -35.39
CA LYS A 281 -13.45 12.75 -34.21
C LYS A 281 -13.64 11.88 -32.95
N ARG A 282 -12.71 11.97 -32.00
CA ARG A 282 -12.81 11.33 -30.68
C ARG A 282 -13.05 12.42 -29.67
N PHE A 283 -14.29 12.53 -29.19
CA PHE A 283 -14.71 13.58 -28.27
C PHE A 283 -14.18 13.36 -26.87
N LEU A 284 -13.77 14.44 -26.21
CA LEU A 284 -13.30 14.42 -24.82
C LEU A 284 -14.39 13.94 -23.88
N SER A 285 -15.65 14.30 -24.16
CA SER A 285 -16.83 13.86 -23.39
C SER A 285 -17.15 12.37 -23.48
N GLU A 286 -16.65 11.67 -24.51
CA GLU A 286 -16.92 10.25 -24.75
C GLU A 286 -15.79 9.31 -24.29
N VAL A 287 -14.65 9.86 -23.93
CA VAL A 287 -13.52 9.04 -23.45
C VAL A 287 -13.55 8.94 -21.92
N LYS A 288 -13.02 7.84 -21.39
CA LYS A 288 -12.92 7.64 -19.93
C LYS A 288 -12.29 8.87 -19.28
N ALA A 289 -12.84 9.30 -18.15
CA ALA A 289 -12.31 10.40 -17.37
C ALA A 289 -11.03 9.94 -16.65
N GLY A 290 -9.89 10.01 -17.32
CA GLY A 290 -8.59 9.63 -16.76
C GLY A 290 -7.75 8.75 -17.70
N ARG A 291 -6.52 8.44 -17.25
CA ARG A 291 -5.57 7.56 -17.94
C ARG A 291 -5.34 6.27 -17.14
N VAL A 292 -5.18 5.16 -17.84
CA VAL A 292 -4.76 3.89 -17.22
C VAL A 292 -3.32 4.05 -16.71
N PRO A 293 -3.01 3.59 -15.48
CA PRO A 293 -1.65 3.59 -14.96
C PRO A 293 -0.68 2.84 -15.88
N GLN A 294 0.52 3.36 -16.04
CA GLN A 294 1.61 2.74 -16.78
C GLN A 294 2.54 1.98 -15.84
N THR A 295 3.35 1.07 -16.38
CA THR A 295 4.27 0.23 -15.60
C THR A 295 5.68 0.79 -15.47
N ILE A 296 6.00 1.90 -16.12
CA ILE A 296 7.27 2.62 -15.97
C ILE A 296 6.98 3.93 -15.25
N TRP A 297 7.65 4.12 -14.13
CA TRP A 297 7.50 5.27 -13.25
C TRP A 297 8.82 6.02 -13.16
N GLU A 298 8.88 7.16 -13.82
CA GLU A 298 10.09 7.97 -13.89
C GLU A 298 10.28 8.79 -12.60
N TYR A 299 11.54 9.07 -12.27
CA TYR A 299 11.91 9.79 -11.05
C TYR A 299 11.33 11.22 -10.99
N ASP A 300 11.10 11.86 -12.12
CA ASP A 300 10.51 13.20 -12.19
C ASP A 300 9.01 13.20 -11.81
N GLU A 301 8.33 12.07 -11.96
CA GLU A 301 6.92 11.89 -11.56
C GLU A 301 6.80 11.43 -10.10
N VAL A 302 7.64 10.50 -9.65
CA VAL A 302 7.49 9.82 -8.35
C VAL A 302 8.62 10.08 -7.37
N GLY A 303 9.59 10.90 -7.73
CA GLY A 303 10.78 11.17 -6.93
C GLY A 303 11.81 10.03 -6.98
N HIS A 304 13.03 10.36 -6.59
CA HIS A 304 14.15 9.41 -6.49
C HIS A 304 14.64 9.28 -5.03
N THR A 305 15.54 8.35 -4.77
CA THR A 305 16.06 8.06 -3.42
C THR A 305 16.67 9.28 -2.72
N GLN A 306 17.36 10.16 -3.47
CA GLN A 306 17.95 11.37 -2.89
C GLN A 306 16.90 12.40 -2.48
N ASP A 307 15.79 12.51 -3.22
CA ASP A 307 14.68 13.40 -2.85
C ASP A 307 14.01 12.92 -1.58
N ALA A 308 13.77 11.62 -1.46
CA ALA A 308 13.22 11.02 -0.24
C ALA A 308 14.09 11.32 0.99
N LYS A 309 15.43 11.26 0.83
CA LYS A 309 16.36 11.60 1.91
C LYS A 309 16.32 13.08 2.27
N LYS A 310 16.28 13.98 1.27
CA LYS A 310 16.15 15.45 1.49
C LYS A 310 14.82 15.77 2.18
N GLU A 311 13.73 15.13 1.74
CA GLU A 311 12.42 15.29 2.35
C GLU A 311 12.43 14.87 3.83
N LEU A 312 13.00 13.70 4.15
CA LEU A 312 13.13 13.25 5.54
C LEU A 312 13.95 14.22 6.39
N LEU A 313 15.09 14.72 5.86
CA LEU A 313 15.95 15.70 6.53
C LEU A 313 15.27 17.05 6.73
N SER A 314 14.32 17.44 5.88
CA SER A 314 13.54 18.66 6.08
C SER A 314 12.51 18.53 7.21
N ILE A 315 12.01 17.31 7.43
CA ILE A 315 11.01 17.01 8.46
C ILE A 315 11.69 16.79 9.82
N LEU A 316 12.80 16.05 9.84
CA LEU A 316 13.48 15.59 11.06
C LEU A 316 14.91 16.12 11.12
N SER A 317 15.30 16.57 12.31
CA SER A 317 16.69 16.94 12.60
C SER A 317 17.43 15.73 13.19
N PHE A 318 18.58 15.40 12.63
CA PHE A 318 19.44 14.31 13.09
C PHE A 318 20.72 14.89 13.69
N ALA A 319 21.22 14.30 14.77
CA ALA A 319 22.45 14.78 15.42
C ALA A 319 23.70 14.43 14.60
N THR A 320 23.68 13.27 13.91
CA THR A 320 24.77 12.78 13.06
C THR A 320 24.24 12.23 11.73
N SER A 321 25.12 12.15 10.73
CA SER A 321 24.78 11.53 9.43
C SER A 321 24.43 10.05 9.53
N ASP A 322 24.95 9.37 10.56
CA ASP A 322 24.78 7.92 10.76
C ASP A 322 23.40 7.57 11.35
N GLU A 323 22.74 8.57 11.97
CA GLU A 323 21.37 8.43 12.48
C GLU A 323 20.30 8.60 11.37
N VAL A 324 20.71 9.07 10.20
CA VAL A 324 19.77 9.30 9.10
C VAL A 324 19.38 7.97 8.49
N PHE A 325 18.06 7.69 8.45
CA PHE A 325 17.52 6.50 7.79
C PHE A 325 18.02 6.42 6.33
N ILE A 326 18.64 5.29 5.98
CA ILE A 326 19.49 5.21 4.77
C ILE A 326 18.64 5.22 3.49
N THR A 327 17.49 4.57 3.48
CA THR A 327 16.69 4.31 2.27
C THR A 327 15.20 4.66 2.44
N PRO A 328 14.84 5.92 2.76
CA PRO A 328 13.44 6.30 2.78
C PRO A 328 12.85 6.25 1.37
N LYS A 329 11.55 5.94 1.26
CA LYS A 329 10.82 6.08 -0.01
C LYS A 329 10.26 7.50 -0.16
N PRO A 330 10.18 8.05 -1.39
CA PRO A 330 9.57 9.37 -1.62
C PRO A 330 8.07 9.36 -1.34
N VAL A 331 7.53 10.44 -0.78
CA VAL A 331 6.08 10.59 -0.59
C VAL A 331 5.34 10.53 -1.92
N ALA A 332 5.90 11.08 -2.99
CA ALA A 332 5.32 11.06 -4.33
C ALA A 332 5.10 9.62 -4.87
N LEU A 333 6.02 8.68 -4.57
CA LEU A 333 5.87 7.27 -4.95
C LEU A 333 4.62 6.67 -4.27
N LEU A 334 4.49 6.88 -2.95
CA LEU A 334 3.35 6.38 -2.19
C LEU A 334 2.05 7.09 -2.59
N ALA A 335 2.09 8.39 -2.88
CA ALA A 335 0.93 9.12 -3.38
C ALA A 335 0.40 8.50 -4.68
N LYS A 336 1.28 8.15 -5.63
CA LYS A 336 0.88 7.47 -6.86
C LYS A 336 0.30 6.07 -6.61
N VAL A 337 0.84 5.31 -5.65
CA VAL A 337 0.24 4.03 -5.22
C VAL A 337 -1.18 4.27 -4.69
N LEU A 338 -1.37 5.28 -3.82
CA LEU A 338 -2.68 5.61 -3.25
C LEU A 338 -3.67 6.09 -4.31
N ASP A 339 -3.24 6.92 -5.25
CA ASP A 339 -4.10 7.38 -6.36
C ASP A 339 -4.64 6.19 -7.18
N ILE A 340 -3.84 5.11 -7.32
CA ILE A 340 -4.22 3.91 -8.09
C ILE A 340 -5.04 2.92 -7.24
N ALA A 341 -4.69 2.73 -5.97
CA ALA A 341 -5.15 1.60 -5.15
C ALA A 341 -6.14 1.98 -4.06
N ALA A 342 -6.27 3.27 -3.70
CA ALA A 342 -7.05 3.70 -2.54
C ALA A 342 -8.16 4.69 -2.91
N ASN A 343 -9.33 4.50 -2.31
CA ASN A 343 -10.43 5.45 -2.35
C ASN A 343 -10.39 6.36 -1.10
N GLU A 344 -11.30 7.32 -1.01
CA GLU A 344 -11.34 8.34 0.06
C GLU A 344 -11.48 7.78 1.50
N ASN A 345 -11.95 6.56 1.68
CA ASN A 345 -12.16 5.91 2.98
C ASN A 345 -11.31 4.64 3.17
N SER A 346 -10.35 4.38 2.30
CA SER A 346 -9.55 3.16 2.31
C SER A 346 -8.66 3.03 3.54
N ILE A 347 -8.42 1.79 3.96
CA ILE A 347 -7.44 1.43 4.98
C ILE A 347 -6.15 0.99 4.27
N VAL A 348 -5.06 1.68 4.57
CA VAL A 348 -3.73 1.45 4.02
C VAL A 348 -2.84 0.85 5.10
N LEU A 349 -2.24 -0.32 4.84
CA LEU A 349 -1.38 -1.01 5.78
C LEU A 349 0.04 -1.11 5.24
N ASP A 350 1.01 -0.78 6.10
CA ASP A 350 2.43 -0.94 5.84
C ASP A 350 3.09 -1.63 7.04
N SER A 351 3.50 -2.88 6.85
CA SER A 351 4.10 -3.69 7.92
C SER A 351 5.63 -3.63 7.98
N PHE A 352 6.24 -2.77 7.16
CA PHE A 352 7.66 -2.44 7.16
C PHE A 352 7.80 -0.92 7.07
N ALA A 353 7.26 -0.22 8.07
CA ALA A 353 6.99 1.21 8.01
C ALA A 353 8.22 2.10 7.84
N GLY A 354 9.40 1.64 8.30
CA GLY A 354 10.65 2.38 8.19
C GLY A 354 10.52 3.82 8.69
N SER A 355 10.74 4.77 7.81
CA SER A 355 10.63 6.19 8.17
C SER A 355 9.19 6.74 8.24
N GLY A 356 8.14 5.93 8.00
CA GLY A 356 6.73 6.36 8.08
C GLY A 356 6.22 7.15 6.87
N THR A 357 6.80 6.93 5.69
CA THR A 357 6.41 7.62 4.44
C THR A 357 4.96 7.34 4.05
N THR A 358 4.49 6.10 4.25
CA THR A 358 3.11 5.69 3.93
C THR A 358 2.08 6.52 4.69
N ALA A 359 2.28 6.74 6.01
CA ALA A 359 1.38 7.60 6.77
C ALA A 359 1.40 9.06 6.29
N HIS A 360 2.58 9.60 5.95
CA HIS A 360 2.70 10.94 5.40
C HIS A 360 1.91 11.08 4.09
N ALA A 361 2.04 10.12 3.18
CA ALA A 361 1.30 10.10 1.92
C ALA A 361 -0.23 10.03 2.14
N VAL A 362 -0.69 9.20 3.08
CA VAL A 362 -2.13 9.08 3.43
C VAL A 362 -2.66 10.41 3.97
N LEU A 363 -1.94 11.06 4.89
CA LEU A 363 -2.34 12.36 5.44
C LEU A 363 -2.38 13.45 4.36
N ALA A 364 -1.39 13.46 3.46
CA ALA A 364 -1.34 14.40 2.34
C ALA A 364 -2.50 14.19 1.37
N ALA A 365 -2.84 12.94 1.03
CA ALA A 365 -3.98 12.61 0.20
C ALA A 365 -5.30 13.09 0.83
N ASN A 366 -5.50 12.83 2.13
CA ASN A 366 -6.68 13.28 2.85
C ASN A 366 -6.80 14.82 2.89
N LYS A 367 -5.68 15.55 3.06
CA LYS A 367 -5.69 17.03 3.00
C LYS A 367 -6.03 17.53 1.60
N LYS A 368 -5.57 16.83 0.54
CA LYS A 368 -5.77 17.19 -0.87
C LYS A 368 -7.23 17.07 -1.30
N ASP A 369 -7.88 15.96 -0.96
CA ASP A 369 -9.22 15.63 -1.47
C ASP A 369 -10.34 15.63 -0.41
N GLY A 370 -9.99 15.89 0.87
CA GLY A 370 -10.95 15.86 1.99
C GLY A 370 -11.34 14.43 2.42
N GLY A 371 -10.62 13.42 1.96
CA GLY A 371 -10.84 12.02 2.29
C GLY A 371 -10.56 11.67 3.76
N ASN A 372 -10.95 10.47 4.14
CA ASN A 372 -10.78 9.93 5.49
C ASN A 372 -10.08 8.56 5.46
N ARG A 373 -9.05 8.43 4.58
CA ARG A 373 -8.20 7.23 4.54
C ARG A 373 -7.53 7.04 5.89
N LYS A 374 -7.36 5.78 6.28
CA LYS A 374 -6.66 5.39 7.51
C LYS A 374 -5.36 4.69 7.15
N PHE A 375 -4.35 4.87 8.01
CA PHE A 375 -3.11 4.11 7.90
C PHE A 375 -2.89 3.22 9.11
N ILE A 376 -2.26 2.07 8.89
CA ILE A 376 -1.76 1.16 9.90
C ILE A 376 -0.29 0.91 9.58
N LEU A 377 0.60 1.39 10.44
CA LEU A 377 2.04 1.17 10.31
C LEU A 377 2.53 0.20 11.36
N VAL A 378 3.42 -0.71 10.97
CA VAL A 378 4.14 -1.58 11.92
C VAL A 378 5.64 -1.39 11.70
N GLU A 379 6.36 -1.19 12.81
CA GLU A 379 7.82 -1.04 12.82
C GLU A 379 8.39 -1.83 14.00
N CYS A 380 9.38 -2.68 13.74
CA CYS A 380 9.97 -3.53 14.77
C CYS A 380 11.18 -2.88 15.46
N GLU A 381 11.84 -1.95 14.82
CA GLU A 381 13.07 -1.36 15.29
C GLU A 381 12.86 -0.30 16.40
N ASP A 382 13.87 -0.12 17.23
CA ASP A 382 13.84 0.82 18.36
C ASP A 382 13.59 2.27 17.96
N TYR A 383 13.79 2.61 16.69
CA TYR A 383 13.51 3.94 16.18
C TYR A 383 12.02 4.21 15.87
N ALA A 384 11.13 3.23 16.02
CA ALA A 384 9.68 3.35 15.73
C ALA A 384 9.03 4.60 16.34
N ASP A 385 9.40 4.98 17.58
CA ASP A 385 8.89 6.21 18.21
C ASP A 385 9.62 7.47 17.76
N LYS A 386 10.97 7.41 17.72
CA LYS A 386 11.81 8.59 17.50
C LYS A 386 11.91 9.01 16.05
N LEU A 387 11.71 8.07 15.11
CA LEU A 387 11.76 8.31 13.67
C LEU A 387 10.39 8.19 13.05
N THR A 388 9.81 6.98 13.01
CA THR A 388 8.54 6.69 12.32
C THR A 388 7.40 7.55 12.86
N ALA A 389 7.13 7.44 14.17
CA ALA A 389 6.04 8.19 14.79
C ALA A 389 6.33 9.70 14.86
N GLU A 390 7.60 10.10 15.03
CA GLU A 390 7.96 11.52 15.07
C GLU A 390 7.78 12.20 13.72
N ARG A 391 8.13 11.55 12.61
CA ARG A 391 7.81 12.05 11.27
C ARG A 391 6.30 12.29 11.12
N VAL A 392 5.49 11.32 11.55
CA VAL A 392 4.02 11.43 11.45
C VAL A 392 3.49 12.55 12.36
N ARG A 393 4.03 12.72 13.60
CA ARG A 393 3.67 13.83 14.49
C ARG A 393 3.93 15.19 13.86
N ARG A 394 5.09 15.35 13.22
CA ARG A 394 5.45 16.59 12.53
C ARG A 394 4.60 16.80 11.29
N ALA A 395 4.37 15.77 10.50
CA ALA A 395 3.45 15.85 9.36
C ALA A 395 2.05 16.32 9.78
N ILE A 396 1.52 15.79 10.89
CA ILE A 396 0.20 16.19 11.42
C ILE A 396 0.20 17.64 11.93
N LYS A 397 1.21 18.04 12.71
CA LYS A 397 1.23 19.34 13.42
C LYS A 397 1.81 20.48 12.61
N GLY A 398 2.55 20.17 11.55
CA GLY A 398 3.45 21.10 10.88
C GLY A 398 4.83 21.16 11.54
N TYR A 399 5.80 21.63 10.81
CA TYR A 399 7.19 21.72 11.25
C TYR A 399 7.89 22.92 10.61
N GLY A 400 8.78 23.54 11.41
CA GLY A 400 9.73 24.52 10.89
C GLY A 400 10.89 23.79 10.23
N TYR A 401 11.34 24.27 9.10
CA TYR A 401 12.51 23.74 8.44
C TYR A 401 13.50 24.87 8.10
N GLU A 402 14.79 24.59 8.26
CA GLU A 402 15.86 25.45 7.81
C GLU A 402 16.48 24.81 6.57
N GLY A 403 16.46 25.51 5.45
CA GLY A 403 16.97 25.02 4.20
C GLY A 403 17.69 26.09 3.41
N THR A 404 18.41 25.70 2.36
CA THR A 404 19.04 26.64 1.43
C THR A 404 18.27 26.59 0.12
N GLN A 405 17.52 27.65 -0.17
CA GLN A 405 16.92 27.84 -1.48
C GLN A 405 18.01 28.19 -2.48
N ARG A 406 18.03 27.50 -3.63
CA ARG A 406 19.01 27.71 -4.70
C ARG A 406 18.32 28.16 -5.96
N GLU A 407 18.85 29.21 -6.56
CA GLU A 407 18.41 29.75 -7.85
C GLU A 407 19.60 29.77 -8.79
N GLU A 408 19.49 29.16 -9.96
CA GLU A 408 20.52 29.18 -10.97
C GLU A 408 20.52 30.56 -11.67
N LEU A 409 21.60 31.30 -11.51
CA LEU A 409 21.72 32.66 -12.04
C LEU A 409 22.44 32.68 -13.39
N LEU A 410 23.32 31.71 -13.64
CA LEU A 410 24.04 31.56 -14.89
C LEU A 410 24.44 30.10 -15.08
N ARG A 411 24.24 29.61 -16.30
CA ARG A 411 24.82 28.35 -16.79
C ARG A 411 25.48 28.60 -18.13
N GLU A 412 26.76 28.31 -18.26
CA GLU A 412 27.52 28.50 -19.49
C GLU A 412 28.49 27.35 -19.75
N LYS A 413 28.40 26.75 -20.93
CA LYS A 413 29.28 25.66 -21.32
C LYS A 413 30.69 26.19 -21.60
N LEU A 414 31.68 25.63 -20.90
CA LEU A 414 33.08 26.00 -21.09
C LEU A 414 33.65 25.26 -22.30
N ASN A 415 34.11 26.06 -23.28
CA ASN A 415 34.79 25.58 -24.47
C ASN A 415 35.91 26.57 -24.85
N PHE A 416 36.71 26.24 -25.88
CA PHE A 416 37.81 27.11 -26.31
C PHE A 416 37.38 28.55 -26.66
N THR A 417 36.13 28.72 -27.10
CA THR A 417 35.59 30.06 -27.44
C THR A 417 35.21 30.85 -26.20
N SER A 418 34.65 30.23 -25.18
CA SER A 418 34.34 30.84 -23.90
C SER A 418 35.62 31.18 -23.13
N LEU A 419 36.63 30.32 -23.15
CA LEU A 419 37.94 30.57 -22.54
C LEU A 419 38.67 31.74 -23.19
N LYS A 420 38.61 31.93 -24.52
CA LYS A 420 39.16 33.13 -25.19
C LYS A 420 38.46 34.43 -24.78
N LYS A 421 37.26 34.35 -24.19
CA LYS A 421 36.46 35.47 -23.71
C LYS A 421 36.29 35.43 -22.18
N ALA A 422 37.27 34.84 -21.46
CA ALA A 422 37.21 34.64 -20.02
C ALA A 422 36.97 35.95 -19.26
N ASP A 423 37.61 37.04 -19.66
CA ASP A 423 37.42 38.37 -19.02
C ASP A 423 35.96 38.79 -19.08
N LYS A 424 35.30 38.67 -20.25
CA LYS A 424 33.87 39.00 -20.39
C LYS A 424 32.94 38.08 -19.56
N LEU A 425 33.34 36.85 -19.38
CA LEU A 425 32.58 35.90 -18.55
C LEU A 425 32.74 36.25 -17.07
N LEU A 426 33.94 36.62 -16.63
CA LEU A 426 34.21 37.10 -15.28
C LEU A 426 33.49 38.41 -14.99
N ASP A 427 33.49 39.36 -15.93
CA ASP A 427 32.73 40.63 -15.80
C ASP A 427 31.22 40.35 -15.64
N ARG A 428 30.69 39.37 -16.38
CA ARG A 428 29.28 38.95 -16.29
C ARG A 428 28.97 38.31 -14.94
N ILE A 429 29.85 37.46 -14.41
CA ILE A 429 29.72 36.86 -13.08
C ILE A 429 29.74 37.98 -12.02
N THR A 430 30.70 38.89 -12.09
CA THR A 430 30.80 40.04 -11.18
C THR A 430 29.55 40.95 -11.26
N GLY A 431 29.00 41.12 -12.47
CA GLY A 431 27.74 41.81 -12.67
C GLY A 431 26.56 41.14 -11.96
N ILE A 432 26.47 39.80 -12.07
CA ILE A 432 25.46 39.00 -11.38
C ILE A 432 25.64 39.09 -9.86
N GLU A 433 26.88 38.95 -9.35
CA GLU A 433 27.17 39.11 -7.93
C GLU A 433 26.70 40.46 -7.40
N ASN A 434 27.02 41.55 -8.09
CA ASN A 434 26.62 42.90 -7.69
C ASN A 434 25.12 43.15 -7.76
N LEU A 435 24.44 42.59 -8.77
CA LEU A 435 22.99 42.75 -8.96
C LEU A 435 22.19 41.91 -7.98
N GLU A 436 22.63 40.69 -7.71
CA GLU A 436 21.86 39.69 -6.98
C GLU A 436 22.28 39.55 -5.50
N ALA A 437 23.39 40.17 -5.07
CA ALA A 437 23.89 40.11 -3.69
C ALA A 437 22.84 40.47 -2.62
N HIS A 438 21.85 41.29 -2.97
CA HIS A 438 20.77 41.65 -2.05
C HIS A 438 19.66 40.61 -1.90
N ARG A 439 19.62 39.64 -2.79
CA ARG A 439 18.59 38.55 -2.82
C ARG A 439 19.06 37.29 -2.15
N PHE A 440 20.38 37.05 -2.09
CA PHE A 440 20.98 35.79 -1.65
C PHE A 440 21.99 36.01 -0.54
N ASP A 441 22.08 35.05 0.38
CA ASP A 441 23.08 35.10 1.46
C ASP A 441 24.48 34.69 0.95
N ASN A 442 24.51 33.88 -0.14
CA ASN A 442 25.76 33.45 -0.78
C ASN A 442 25.53 33.28 -2.28
N ILE A 443 26.57 33.58 -3.09
CA ILE A 443 26.59 33.28 -4.52
C ILE A 443 27.73 32.30 -4.79
N LYS A 444 27.34 31.01 -5.03
CA LYS A 444 28.26 29.92 -5.30
C LYS A 444 28.61 29.85 -6.78
N LYS A 445 29.90 29.70 -7.06
CA LYS A 445 30.42 29.51 -8.42
C LYS A 445 31.09 28.15 -8.47
N GLU A 446 30.70 27.31 -9.39
CA GLU A 446 31.31 25.99 -9.58
C GLU A 446 31.40 25.63 -11.06
N VAL A 447 32.39 24.82 -11.39
CA VAL A 447 32.50 24.21 -12.72
C VAL A 447 32.21 22.73 -12.55
N LYS A 448 31.13 22.27 -13.20
CA LYS A 448 30.71 20.87 -13.15
C LYS A 448 30.45 20.39 -14.57
N GLU A 449 31.05 19.25 -14.92
CA GLU A 449 30.88 18.61 -16.25
C GLU A 449 31.21 19.51 -17.45
N GLY A 450 32.14 20.46 -17.26
CA GLY A 450 32.54 21.40 -18.30
C GLY A 450 31.58 22.59 -18.45
N GLU A 451 30.66 22.79 -17.52
CA GLU A 451 29.79 23.96 -17.45
C GLU A 451 30.12 24.82 -16.22
N LEU A 452 30.17 26.12 -16.40
CA LEU A 452 30.21 27.09 -15.32
C LEU A 452 28.78 27.35 -14.85
N ILE A 453 28.53 27.13 -13.56
CA ILE A 453 27.24 27.35 -12.93
C ILE A 453 27.42 28.38 -11.81
N VAL A 454 26.62 29.42 -11.85
CA VAL A 454 26.52 30.43 -10.78
C VAL A 454 25.16 30.27 -10.12
N THR A 455 25.15 29.97 -8.82
CA THR A 455 23.94 29.71 -8.05
C THR A 455 23.83 30.68 -6.88
N GLY A 456 22.73 31.38 -6.79
CA GLY A 456 22.35 32.14 -5.61
C GLY A 456 21.79 31.23 -4.53
N GLU A 457 22.33 31.32 -3.32
CA GLU A 457 21.90 30.53 -2.16
C GLU A 457 21.29 31.47 -1.11
N LYS A 458 20.07 31.17 -0.67
CA LYS A 458 19.36 31.91 0.39
C LYS A 458 18.97 30.93 1.49
N ASN A 459 19.38 31.23 2.72
CA ASN A 459 18.95 30.47 3.88
C ASN A 459 17.49 30.84 4.19
N VAL A 460 16.62 29.90 4.09
CA VAL A 460 15.19 30.07 4.32
C VAL A 460 14.82 29.36 5.61
N LYS A 461 14.20 30.09 6.53
CA LYS A 461 13.45 29.50 7.63
C LYS A 461 12.00 29.55 7.21
N ASP A 462 11.46 28.41 6.91
CA ASP A 462 10.08 28.27 6.47
C ASP A 462 9.33 27.33 7.39
N HIS A 463 8.00 27.40 7.37
CA HIS A 463 7.13 26.56 8.16
C HIS A 463 6.16 25.82 7.24
N THR A 464 6.25 24.51 7.25
CA THR A 464 5.28 23.64 6.56
C THR A 464 4.05 23.47 7.45
N GLU A 465 2.90 23.87 6.94
CA GLU A 465 1.63 23.68 7.65
C GLU A 465 1.33 22.20 7.88
N GLY A 466 0.75 21.90 9.04
CA GLY A 466 0.33 20.54 9.38
C GLY A 466 -0.76 20.02 8.43
N LEU A 467 -0.69 18.73 8.16
CA LEU A 467 -1.69 18.01 7.37
C LEU A 467 -2.96 17.72 8.17
N GLY A 468 -2.88 17.85 9.51
CA GLY A 468 -3.97 17.46 10.40
C GLY A 468 -4.04 15.96 10.62
N GLY A 469 -5.08 15.51 11.33
CA GLY A 469 -5.31 14.12 11.66
C GLY A 469 -4.81 13.72 13.05
N SER A 470 -4.85 12.43 13.34
CA SER A 470 -4.46 11.83 14.62
C SER A 470 -3.95 10.42 14.40
N PHE A 471 -3.26 9.84 15.37
CA PHE A 471 -2.94 8.41 15.40
C PHE A 471 -2.80 7.89 16.82
N THR A 472 -3.01 6.60 17.01
CA THR A 472 -2.74 5.86 18.23
C THR A 472 -1.40 5.12 18.09
N TYR A 473 -0.48 5.39 18.99
CA TYR A 473 0.76 4.61 19.11
C TYR A 473 0.52 3.41 20.03
N CYS A 474 0.83 2.21 19.53
CA CYS A 474 0.64 0.96 20.27
C CYS A 474 1.96 0.19 20.39
N THR A 475 2.04 -0.63 21.43
CA THR A 475 2.99 -1.75 21.54
C THR A 475 2.23 -3.05 21.62
N LEU A 476 2.94 -4.17 21.47
CA LEU A 476 2.37 -5.50 21.66
C LEU A 476 2.38 -5.85 23.16
N GLY A 477 1.25 -6.28 23.67
CA GLY A 477 1.10 -6.79 25.03
C GLY A 477 1.62 -8.21 25.19
N GLU A 478 1.44 -8.77 26.40
CA GLU A 478 1.76 -10.17 26.65
C GLU A 478 0.89 -11.10 25.79
N PRO A 479 1.43 -12.24 25.33
CA PRO A 479 0.65 -13.21 24.59
C PRO A 479 -0.51 -13.73 25.45
N LEU A 480 -1.67 -13.93 24.82
CA LEU A 480 -2.75 -14.65 25.47
C LEU A 480 -2.34 -16.12 25.63
N ASP A 481 -2.03 -16.48 26.87
CA ASP A 481 -1.64 -17.81 27.28
C ASP A 481 -2.84 -18.47 27.98
N LEU A 482 -3.26 -19.61 27.44
CA LEU A 482 -4.38 -20.37 27.95
C LEU A 482 -4.17 -20.89 29.36
N ASP A 483 -2.97 -21.34 29.67
CA ASP A 483 -2.66 -21.87 31.00
C ASP A 483 -2.75 -20.76 32.05
N LYS A 484 -2.28 -19.56 31.73
CA LYS A 484 -2.42 -18.37 32.57
C LYS A 484 -3.86 -17.89 32.68
N LEU A 485 -4.66 -18.05 31.63
CA LEU A 485 -6.09 -17.73 31.66
C LEU A 485 -6.85 -18.70 32.58
N LEU A 486 -6.52 -19.98 32.52
CA LEU A 486 -7.13 -21.01 33.37
C LEU A 486 -6.71 -20.91 34.85
N THR A 487 -5.48 -20.48 35.12
CA THR A 487 -5.00 -20.26 36.50
C THR A 487 -5.45 -18.93 37.08
N GLY A 488 -5.96 -18.03 36.23
CA GLY A 488 -6.39 -16.68 36.63
C GLY A 488 -5.22 -15.68 36.79
N GLU A 489 -4.01 -16.06 36.37
CA GLU A 489 -2.85 -15.16 36.35
C GLU A 489 -2.97 -14.03 35.32
N SER A 490 -3.71 -14.28 34.24
CA SER A 490 -3.99 -13.29 33.18
C SER A 490 -5.41 -13.42 32.69
N LEU A 491 -6.27 -12.48 33.04
CA LEU A 491 -7.68 -12.43 32.62
C LEU A 491 -7.86 -11.24 31.67
N PRO A 492 -7.95 -11.48 30.32
CA PRO A 492 -8.13 -10.41 29.35
C PRO A 492 -9.50 -9.75 29.50
N SER A 493 -9.63 -8.53 28.98
CA SER A 493 -10.94 -7.87 28.92
C SER A 493 -11.90 -8.63 28.02
N PHE A 494 -13.19 -8.40 28.20
CA PHE A 494 -14.26 -8.96 27.36
C PHE A 494 -14.02 -8.67 25.86
N GLU A 495 -13.71 -7.43 25.54
CA GLU A 495 -13.48 -6.98 24.18
C GLU A 495 -12.28 -7.67 23.55
N THR A 496 -11.18 -7.79 24.29
CA THR A 496 -9.94 -8.46 23.82
C THR A 496 -10.20 -9.94 23.57
N LEU A 497 -10.79 -10.66 24.52
CA LEU A 497 -11.07 -12.09 24.35
C LEU A 497 -12.15 -12.32 23.29
N GLY A 498 -13.22 -11.51 23.30
CA GLY A 498 -14.33 -11.60 22.38
C GLY A 498 -13.90 -11.38 20.91
N SER A 499 -13.04 -10.39 20.65
CA SER A 499 -12.55 -10.13 19.30
C SER A 499 -11.74 -11.30 18.74
N VAL A 500 -10.89 -11.90 19.56
CA VAL A 500 -10.10 -13.10 19.17
C VAL A 500 -10.99 -14.29 18.88
N LEU A 501 -11.93 -14.58 19.80
CA LEU A 501 -12.84 -15.72 19.66
C LEU A 501 -13.78 -15.56 18.47
N PHE A 502 -14.30 -14.36 18.24
CA PHE A 502 -15.14 -14.06 17.09
C PHE A 502 -14.40 -14.31 15.78
N HIS A 503 -13.20 -13.75 15.64
CA HIS A 503 -12.37 -13.96 14.45
C HIS A 503 -12.03 -15.45 14.25
N MET A 504 -11.61 -16.15 15.30
CA MET A 504 -11.27 -17.57 15.22
C MET A 504 -12.46 -18.45 14.79
N ALA A 505 -13.68 -18.09 15.23
CA ALA A 505 -14.89 -18.83 14.91
C ALA A 505 -15.41 -18.56 13.49
N THR A 506 -15.21 -17.35 12.97
CA THR A 506 -15.91 -16.87 11.77
C THR A 506 -14.98 -16.54 10.63
N ASN A 507 -13.71 -16.34 10.91
CA ASN A 507 -12.71 -15.75 10.00
C ASN A 507 -13.08 -14.33 9.51
N GLU A 508 -13.99 -13.66 10.23
CA GLU A 508 -14.44 -12.30 9.94
C GLU A 508 -13.90 -11.34 11.00
N ALA A 509 -13.84 -10.05 10.68
CA ALA A 509 -13.41 -9.04 11.63
C ALA A 509 -14.52 -8.73 12.67
N PHE A 510 -14.09 -8.58 13.92
CA PHE A 510 -14.97 -8.22 15.02
C PHE A 510 -15.42 -6.75 14.93
N ASP A 511 -16.69 -6.51 15.20
CA ASP A 511 -17.30 -5.18 15.27
C ASP A 511 -17.64 -4.85 16.72
N ALA A 512 -16.80 -4.06 17.38
CA ALA A 512 -16.99 -3.69 18.78
C ALA A 512 -18.29 -2.92 19.04
N THR A 513 -18.90 -2.30 18.03
CA THR A 513 -20.19 -1.59 18.17
C THR A 513 -21.37 -2.54 18.37
N LYS A 514 -21.21 -3.80 17.98
CA LYS A 514 -22.21 -4.86 18.14
C LYS A 514 -22.07 -5.62 19.45
N LEU A 515 -20.98 -5.39 20.19
CA LEU A 515 -20.76 -6.02 21.49
C LEU A 515 -21.83 -5.56 22.48
N SER A 516 -22.60 -6.50 22.97
CA SER A 516 -23.56 -6.27 24.05
C SER A 516 -23.28 -7.24 25.18
N GLU A 517 -22.82 -6.73 26.33
CA GLU A 517 -22.51 -7.50 27.52
C GLU A 517 -23.50 -7.19 28.63
N LYS A 518 -24.00 -8.23 29.28
CA LYS A 518 -24.83 -8.16 30.48
C LYS A 518 -24.55 -9.35 31.39
N ASP A 519 -24.19 -9.08 32.62
CA ASP A 519 -24.00 -10.09 33.70
C ASP A 519 -23.02 -11.23 33.34
N GLY A 520 -21.99 -10.95 32.54
CA GLY A 520 -21.01 -11.93 32.11
C GLY A 520 -21.44 -12.76 30.91
N ILE A 521 -22.47 -12.33 30.22
CA ILE A 521 -22.89 -12.88 28.92
C ILE A 521 -22.73 -11.78 27.88
N ALA A 522 -21.99 -12.05 26.82
CA ALA A 522 -21.84 -11.12 25.72
C ALA A 522 -22.30 -11.71 24.40
N TYR A 523 -23.07 -10.93 23.65
CA TYR A 523 -23.25 -11.15 22.22
C TYR A 523 -22.11 -10.47 21.48
N LEU A 524 -21.27 -11.26 20.82
CA LEU A 524 -20.09 -10.76 20.10
C LEU A 524 -20.42 -10.25 18.71
N GLY A 525 -21.50 -10.76 18.08
CA GLY A 525 -21.89 -10.40 16.75
C GLY A 525 -22.41 -11.59 15.94
N GLU A 526 -22.67 -11.35 14.65
CA GLU A 526 -23.11 -12.37 13.71
C GLU A 526 -22.15 -12.44 12.51
N SER A 527 -21.98 -13.64 11.98
CA SER A 527 -21.31 -13.92 10.72
C SER A 527 -22.32 -14.46 9.69
N ALA A 528 -21.82 -14.88 8.53
CA ALA A 528 -22.65 -15.57 7.54
C ALA A 528 -23.35 -16.80 8.10
N CYS A 529 -22.71 -17.56 9.03
CA CYS A 529 -23.18 -18.86 9.53
C CYS A 529 -23.63 -18.86 10.99
N PHE A 530 -23.10 -17.94 11.82
CA PHE A 530 -23.27 -18.00 13.26
C PHE A 530 -23.72 -16.69 13.89
N HIS A 531 -24.49 -16.79 14.98
CA HIS A 531 -24.54 -15.83 16.07
C HIS A 531 -23.53 -16.27 17.12
N VAL A 532 -22.59 -15.41 17.50
CA VAL A 532 -21.48 -15.77 18.40
C VAL A 532 -21.70 -15.14 19.78
N TRP A 533 -21.57 -15.98 20.80
CA TRP A 533 -21.80 -15.62 22.19
C TRP A 533 -20.59 -15.99 23.05
N LEU A 534 -20.36 -15.22 24.11
CA LEU A 534 -19.32 -15.45 25.09
C LEU A 534 -19.88 -15.36 26.51
N ILE A 535 -19.71 -16.41 27.30
CA ILE A 535 -19.99 -16.41 28.73
C ILE A 535 -18.67 -16.31 29.46
N TYR A 536 -18.36 -15.13 29.99
CA TYR A 536 -17.07 -14.81 30.56
C TYR A 536 -17.14 -13.57 31.44
N LYS A 537 -16.36 -13.51 32.52
CA LYS A 537 -15.93 -12.28 33.21
C LYS A 537 -14.45 -12.40 33.50
N PRO A 538 -13.70 -11.29 33.52
CA PRO A 538 -12.30 -11.31 33.94
C PRO A 538 -12.20 -11.44 35.50
N ASP A 539 -12.82 -12.49 36.02
CA ASP A 539 -12.95 -12.81 37.44
C ASP A 539 -12.88 -14.34 37.61
N LEU A 540 -11.88 -14.82 38.30
CA LEU A 540 -11.62 -16.25 38.49
C LEU A 540 -12.74 -16.96 39.28
N GLU A 541 -13.38 -16.28 40.23
CA GLU A 541 -14.48 -16.86 40.99
C GLU A 541 -15.73 -17.03 40.12
N PHE A 542 -15.99 -16.06 39.23
CA PHE A 542 -17.04 -16.22 38.22
C PHE A 542 -16.72 -17.41 37.30
N LEU A 543 -15.49 -17.53 36.79
CA LEU A 543 -15.12 -18.62 35.86
C LEU A 543 -15.27 -20.01 36.44
N LYS A 544 -15.12 -20.14 37.78
CA LYS A 544 -15.33 -21.40 38.55
C LYS A 544 -16.79 -21.61 38.96
N SER A 545 -17.63 -20.62 38.83
CA SER A 545 -19.03 -20.68 39.26
C SER A 545 -19.93 -21.42 38.23
N ARG A 546 -21.11 -21.83 38.67
CA ARG A 546 -22.13 -22.39 37.79
C ARG A 546 -22.69 -21.36 36.82
N GLU A 547 -22.54 -20.11 37.13
CA GLU A 547 -22.98 -18.98 36.29
C GLU A 547 -22.13 -18.83 35.01
N ALA A 548 -20.90 -19.33 34.99
CA ALA A 548 -20.05 -19.32 33.80
C ALA A 548 -20.36 -20.47 32.81
N ALA A 549 -21.34 -21.32 33.09
CA ALA A 549 -21.65 -22.48 32.25
C ALA A 549 -22.81 -22.24 31.29
N LEU A 550 -22.77 -22.87 30.11
CA LEU A 550 -23.91 -22.98 29.21
C LEU A 550 -24.92 -23.96 29.79
N THR A 551 -26.13 -23.47 30.05
CA THR A 551 -27.29 -24.26 30.52
C THR A 551 -28.37 -24.34 29.44
N LEU A 552 -29.33 -25.28 29.59
CA LEU A 552 -30.45 -25.42 28.65
C LEU A 552 -31.33 -24.12 28.61
N ALA A 553 -31.48 -23.48 29.76
CA ALA A 553 -32.25 -22.22 29.84
C ALA A 553 -31.60 -21.11 29.03
N ARG A 554 -30.26 -20.93 29.15
CA ARG A 554 -29.49 -19.96 28.35
C ARG A 554 -29.49 -20.30 26.86
N ALA A 555 -29.38 -21.58 26.52
CA ALA A 555 -29.43 -22.01 25.12
C ALA A 555 -30.76 -21.64 24.45
N LYS A 556 -31.88 -21.79 25.19
CA LYS A 556 -33.22 -21.34 24.74
C LYS A 556 -33.29 -19.82 24.59
N GLU A 557 -32.78 -19.09 25.58
CA GLU A 557 -32.72 -17.62 25.54
C GLU A 557 -31.93 -17.09 24.34
N PHE A 558 -30.78 -17.68 24.03
CA PHE A 558 -29.98 -17.29 22.85
C PHE A 558 -30.71 -17.57 21.54
N ALA A 559 -31.35 -18.73 21.42
CA ALA A 559 -32.12 -19.11 20.24
C ALA A 559 -33.36 -18.21 20.03
N GLU A 560 -34.01 -17.76 21.12
CA GLU A 560 -35.15 -16.84 21.07
C GLU A 560 -34.74 -15.40 20.71
N GLN A 561 -33.61 -14.90 21.23
CA GLN A 561 -33.16 -13.54 21.00
C GLN A 561 -32.71 -13.28 19.56
N LYS A 562 -32.25 -14.31 18.83
CA LYS A 562 -31.69 -14.21 17.47
C LYS A 562 -32.18 -15.37 16.59
N SER A 563 -33.42 -15.30 16.11
CA SER A 563 -34.14 -16.43 15.50
C SER A 563 -34.03 -16.56 13.96
N HIS A 564 -33.00 -16.02 13.30
CA HIS A 564 -32.98 -15.87 11.83
C HIS A 564 -32.22 -16.99 11.10
N GLY A 565 -32.40 -18.26 11.44
CA GLY A 565 -31.93 -19.41 10.68
C GLY A 565 -30.42 -19.70 10.77
N LYS A 566 -29.66 -18.91 11.55
CA LYS A 566 -28.24 -19.14 11.81
C LYS A 566 -28.05 -19.97 13.08
N ARG A 567 -26.93 -20.71 13.17
CA ARG A 567 -26.55 -21.44 14.38
C ARG A 567 -25.99 -20.47 15.43
N HIS A 568 -26.09 -20.85 16.71
CA HIS A 568 -25.53 -20.11 17.83
C HIS A 568 -24.26 -20.80 18.32
N LEU A 569 -23.10 -20.17 18.19
CA LEU A 569 -21.85 -20.67 18.74
C LEU A 569 -21.60 -19.97 20.08
N VAL A 570 -21.52 -20.77 21.16
CA VAL A 570 -21.39 -20.26 22.53
C VAL A 570 -20.04 -20.69 23.12
N PHE A 571 -19.19 -19.71 23.38
CA PHE A 571 -17.95 -19.89 24.12
C PHE A 571 -18.21 -19.75 25.62
N ALA A 572 -17.83 -20.76 26.40
CA ALA A 572 -17.95 -20.73 27.86
C ALA A 572 -16.91 -21.67 28.54
N PRO A 573 -16.57 -21.43 29.82
CA PRO A 573 -15.70 -22.32 30.59
C PRO A 573 -16.23 -23.76 30.71
N ALA A 574 -17.53 -23.90 30.85
CA ALA A 574 -18.20 -25.18 31.07
C ALA A 574 -19.59 -25.25 30.42
N ARG A 575 -20.14 -26.46 30.32
CA ARG A 575 -21.54 -26.69 29.96
C ARG A 575 -22.21 -27.71 30.87
N PHE A 576 -23.48 -27.49 31.17
CA PHE A 576 -24.36 -28.41 31.90
C PHE A 576 -25.48 -28.97 31.03
N VAL A 577 -25.39 -28.81 29.71
CA VAL A 577 -26.31 -29.35 28.71
C VAL A 577 -25.52 -30.14 27.68
N SER A 578 -25.95 -31.35 27.35
CA SER A 578 -25.30 -32.15 26.30
C SER A 578 -25.76 -31.69 24.91
N GLN A 579 -24.94 -31.94 23.87
CA GLN A 579 -25.34 -31.65 22.48
C GLN A 579 -26.59 -32.44 22.06
N LYS A 580 -26.70 -33.66 22.56
CA LYS A 580 -27.91 -34.52 22.35
C LYS A 580 -29.17 -33.82 22.88
N MET A 581 -29.10 -33.23 24.08
CA MET A 581 -30.23 -32.54 24.71
C MET A 581 -30.57 -31.23 23.99
N LEU A 582 -29.59 -30.51 23.44
CA LEU A 582 -29.80 -29.35 22.59
C LEU A 582 -30.54 -29.73 21.31
N ASN A 583 -30.12 -30.83 20.65
CA ASN A 583 -30.73 -31.32 19.43
C ASN A 583 -32.16 -31.87 19.67
N GLU A 584 -32.40 -32.57 20.78
CA GLU A 584 -33.75 -33.06 21.17
C GLU A 584 -34.74 -31.91 21.47
N ASN A 585 -34.26 -30.72 21.75
CA ASN A 585 -35.08 -29.49 21.94
C ASN A 585 -35.07 -28.58 20.70
N ASP A 586 -34.60 -29.05 19.53
CA ASP A 586 -34.50 -28.28 18.29
C ASP A 586 -33.74 -26.95 18.43
N LEU A 587 -32.76 -26.88 19.33
CA LEU A 587 -31.97 -25.68 19.58
C LEU A 587 -30.69 -25.70 18.69
N PRO A 588 -30.54 -24.75 17.78
CA PRO A 588 -29.36 -24.67 16.89
C PRO A 588 -28.16 -24.06 17.62
N VAL A 589 -27.81 -24.61 18.79
CA VAL A 589 -26.76 -24.10 19.69
C VAL A 589 -25.61 -25.08 19.72
N GLU A 590 -24.39 -24.57 19.47
CA GLU A 590 -23.14 -25.29 19.56
C GLU A 590 -22.29 -24.73 20.70
N PHE A 591 -21.70 -25.60 21.49
CA PHE A 591 -20.79 -25.22 22.57
C PHE A 591 -19.34 -25.34 22.16
N ALA A 592 -18.55 -24.29 22.39
CA ALA A 592 -17.11 -24.29 22.26
C ALA A 592 -16.48 -23.97 23.64
N PRO A 593 -15.73 -24.90 24.25
CA PRO A 593 -15.06 -24.63 25.52
C PRO A 593 -13.96 -23.59 25.34
N LEU A 594 -13.90 -22.60 26.24
CA LEU A 594 -12.89 -21.54 26.20
C LEU A 594 -11.44 -22.04 26.04
N PRO A 595 -10.99 -23.05 26.79
CA PRO A 595 -9.62 -23.54 26.65
C PRO A 595 -9.22 -23.99 25.25
N PHE A 596 -10.12 -24.65 24.53
CA PHE A 596 -9.89 -25.17 23.16
C PHE A 596 -10.25 -24.15 22.07
N ALA A 597 -11.00 -23.12 22.38
CA ALA A 597 -11.45 -22.12 21.42
C ALA A 597 -10.30 -21.21 20.93
N LEU A 598 -9.21 -21.09 21.69
CA LEU A 598 -8.04 -20.33 21.30
C LEU A 598 -7.12 -21.06 20.33
N TYR A 599 -7.35 -22.36 20.09
CA TYR A 599 -6.70 -23.10 19.03
C TYR A 599 -7.64 -23.19 17.82
N ARG A 600 -7.16 -22.72 16.66
CA ARG A 600 -7.92 -22.87 15.40
C ARG A 600 -8.05 -24.37 15.08
N ILE A 601 -9.24 -24.92 15.26
CA ILE A 601 -9.56 -26.25 14.74
C ILE A 601 -9.88 -26.03 13.27
N GLU A 602 -9.04 -26.60 12.39
CA GLU A 602 -9.40 -26.71 10.97
C GLU A 602 -10.73 -27.46 10.88
N ARG A 603 -11.79 -26.76 10.58
CA ARG A 603 -13.06 -27.36 10.17
C ARG A 603 -12.98 -27.53 8.66
N GLY A 604 -12.72 -28.76 8.21
CA GLY A 604 -12.79 -29.19 6.83
C GLY A 604 -14.18 -28.96 6.21
#